data_3d77ee6cec90f6d40ec3cb799a34e90f
#
_entry.id   3d77ee6cec90f6d40ec3cb799a34e90f
#
_cell.length_a   1.000
_cell.length_b   1.000
_cell.length_c   1.000
_cell.angle_alpha   90.00
_cell.angle_beta   90.00
_cell.angle_gamma   90.00
#
_symmetry.space_group_name_H-M   'P 1'
#
loop_
_entity.id
_entity.type
_entity.pdbx_description
1 polymer ?
#
loop_
_entity_poly.entity_id
_entity_poly.type
_entity_poly.pdbx_seq_one_letter_code
_entity_poly.pdbx_strand_id
1 'polypeptide(L)'
;MSILLRHVSFLVISLSIIPVTLKAQCDICNFTIDEIRFNENIVGYYMAGFDLSTGDSNIDLFEYLVSGPSECYYSSSGSEKLELRFKIEIFSPELGYDTQETFVDGSLLLSDFTGPVRIKNTDINFSTSSVDGASLEVSQINMPDPDKLQSMISYIMTSGKIPNGTYIFTFELFSSTSENTCGGNRIDKITREVEIYEPTFLDLQSPGFNSIAEADQSPVFTTYPNFIWSTDMCSECDYGIRVSKYDPLTHDSPYAALNDISNLPSDQSIEFYEIGSNSSVFTYPATGAIDLEQETYYVWQIRRSYETTVGLKEDFSDIFIFKIGRSQNSSSNDLEFLKELIGEELFSQYFGPNGELNGFSLIGIQLNGDDAGVQDLESIITKIKEGNSDVKDVSVE
;
A
#
# COMPACT_ATOMS: atom_id res chain seq x y z
N MET A 1 -102.39 49.17 -14.66
CA MET A 1 -100.97 49.46 -14.79
C MET A 1 -100.20 48.38 -14.05
N SER A 2 -99.77 47.28 -14.81
CA SER A 2 -99.18 46.08 -14.26
C SER A 2 -97.71 46.19 -14.34
N ILE A 3 -97.02 45.92 -13.20
CA ILE A 3 -95.55 45.76 -13.17
C ILE A 3 -95.29 44.29 -12.97
N LEU A 4 -94.67 43.66 -13.99
CA LEU A 4 -94.23 42.32 -13.97
C LEU A 4 -92.88 42.27 -13.20
N LEU A 5 -92.81 41.51 -12.07
CA LEU A 5 -91.54 41.17 -11.40
C LEU A 5 -90.97 39.91 -12.03
N ARG A 6 -89.81 40.04 -12.66
CA ARG A 6 -89.06 38.90 -13.21
C ARG A 6 -88.09 38.35 -12.11
N HIS A 7 -88.32 37.11 -11.68
CA HIS A 7 -87.42 36.44 -10.77
C HIS A 7 -86.29 35.88 -11.60
N VAL A 8 -85.06 36.31 -11.35
CA VAL A 8 -83.83 35.71 -11.87
C VAL A 8 -83.30 34.76 -10.80
N SER A 9 -83.43 33.44 -11.06
CA SER A 9 -82.79 32.38 -10.26
C SER A 9 -81.33 32.28 -10.59
N PHE A 10 -80.45 32.66 -9.68
CA PHE A 10 -79.02 32.36 -9.78
C PHE A 10 -78.76 30.90 -9.34
N LEU A 11 -78.42 30.05 -10.29
CA LEU A 11 -77.96 28.69 -10.03
C LEU A 11 -76.46 28.77 -9.68
N VAL A 12 -76.11 28.70 -8.39
CA VAL A 12 -74.71 28.59 -7.94
C VAL A 12 -74.28 27.15 -8.09
N ILE A 13 -73.54 26.83 -9.16
CA ILE A 13 -72.84 25.55 -9.29
C ILE A 13 -71.60 25.61 -8.41
N SER A 14 -71.65 25.03 -7.20
CA SER A 14 -70.45 24.81 -6.39
C SER A 14 -69.61 23.71 -7.00
N LEU A 15 -68.56 24.09 -7.74
CA LEU A 15 -67.54 23.17 -8.23
C LEU A 15 -66.69 22.72 -7.03
N SER A 16 -67.01 21.58 -6.42
CA SER A 16 -66.15 20.94 -5.43
C SER A 16 -64.87 20.43 -6.12
N ILE A 17 -63.80 21.21 -6.03
CA ILE A 17 -62.44 20.77 -6.39
C ILE A 17 -62.04 19.72 -5.36
N ILE A 18 -62.23 18.45 -5.70
CA ILE A 18 -61.64 17.34 -4.94
C ILE A 18 -60.12 17.44 -5.21
N PRO A 19 -59.28 17.67 -4.22
CA PRO A 19 -57.86 17.62 -4.41
C PRO A 19 -57.50 16.16 -4.77
N VAL A 20 -57.26 15.90 -6.04
CA VAL A 20 -56.61 14.67 -6.45
C VAL A 20 -55.17 14.80 -5.94
N THR A 21 -54.91 14.19 -4.83
CA THR A 21 -53.54 13.97 -4.39
C THR A 21 -52.94 12.98 -5.40
N LEU A 22 -52.23 13.52 -6.41
CA LEU A 22 -51.35 12.73 -7.25
C LEU A 22 -50.29 12.19 -6.25
N LYS A 23 -50.44 10.92 -5.87
CA LYS A 23 -49.33 10.22 -5.23
C LYS A 23 -48.19 10.22 -6.28
N ALA A 24 -47.04 10.72 -5.92
CA ALA A 24 -45.85 10.58 -6.73
C ALA A 24 -45.68 9.08 -7.02
N GLN A 25 -45.55 8.73 -8.27
CA GLN A 25 -45.31 7.36 -8.70
C GLN A 25 -43.80 7.08 -8.51
N CYS A 26 -43.48 5.91 -8.02
CA CYS A 26 -42.08 5.50 -7.93
C CYS A 26 -41.42 5.53 -9.30
N ASP A 27 -40.34 6.25 -9.43
CA ASP A 27 -39.49 6.23 -10.62
C ASP A 27 -38.22 5.40 -10.30
N ILE A 28 -38.28 4.12 -10.66
CA ILE A 28 -37.21 3.15 -10.43
C ILE A 28 -35.91 3.51 -11.18
N CYS A 29 -36.00 4.35 -12.21
CA CYS A 29 -34.84 4.79 -12.98
C CYS A 29 -33.95 5.79 -12.25
N ASN A 30 -34.41 6.34 -11.15
CA ASN A 30 -33.66 7.29 -10.30
C ASN A 30 -33.00 6.62 -9.08
N PHE A 31 -32.83 5.31 -9.12
CA PHE A 31 -32.00 4.64 -8.13
C PHE A 31 -30.50 4.84 -8.45
N THR A 32 -29.69 4.90 -7.41
CA THR A 32 -28.23 4.97 -7.49
C THR A 32 -27.61 3.87 -6.64
N ILE A 33 -26.37 3.50 -6.96
CA ILE A 33 -25.53 2.68 -6.12
C ILE A 33 -24.33 3.49 -5.68
N ASP A 34 -24.21 3.72 -4.38
CA ASP A 34 -23.14 4.51 -3.78
C ASP A 34 -22.28 3.62 -2.89
N GLU A 35 -20.97 3.84 -2.92
CA GLU A 35 -20.06 3.16 -2.01
C GLU A 35 -20.08 3.81 -0.64
N ILE A 36 -20.35 3.01 0.41
CA ILE A 36 -20.18 3.41 1.79
C ILE A 36 -18.76 3.10 2.25
N ARG A 37 -18.28 1.89 1.93
CA ARG A 37 -16.96 1.42 2.30
C ARG A 37 -16.49 0.39 1.29
N PHE A 38 -15.21 0.50 0.93
CA PHE A 38 -14.46 -0.54 0.28
C PHE A 38 -13.10 -0.65 0.98
N ASN A 39 -12.74 -1.85 1.43
CA ASN A 39 -11.51 -2.06 2.17
C ASN A 39 -10.37 -2.41 1.19
N GLU A 40 -9.80 -1.38 0.58
CA GLU A 40 -8.72 -1.48 -0.40
C GLU A 40 -7.31 -1.55 0.23
N ASN A 41 -7.20 -1.33 1.56
CA ASN A 41 -5.91 -1.32 2.26
C ASN A 41 -5.44 -2.71 2.74
N ILE A 42 -6.11 -3.76 2.30
CA ILE A 42 -5.76 -5.13 2.70
C ILE A 42 -4.77 -5.70 1.69
N VAL A 43 -3.53 -5.93 2.12
CA VAL A 43 -2.44 -6.47 1.29
C VAL A 43 -2.56 -7.98 1.14
N GLY A 44 -2.93 -8.70 2.20
CA GLY A 44 -3.03 -10.16 2.20
C GLY A 44 -4.43 -10.68 2.55
N TYR A 45 -5.04 -11.44 1.65
CA TYR A 45 -6.35 -12.03 1.85
C TYR A 45 -6.23 -13.49 2.28
N TYR A 46 -6.32 -13.74 3.58
CA TYR A 46 -6.29 -15.07 4.17
C TYR A 46 -7.71 -15.66 4.24
N MET A 47 -7.82 -16.94 3.87
CA MET A 47 -9.11 -17.64 3.81
C MET A 47 -9.66 -18.10 5.17
N ALA A 48 -8.93 -17.88 6.27
CA ALA A 48 -9.42 -18.23 7.59
C ALA A 48 -10.77 -17.56 7.97
N GLY A 49 -11.13 -16.48 7.28
CA GLY A 49 -12.40 -15.79 7.43
C GLY A 49 -13.50 -16.21 6.43
N PHE A 50 -13.25 -17.20 5.55
CA PHE A 50 -14.21 -17.66 4.54
C PHE A 50 -14.62 -19.11 4.79
N ASP A 51 -15.91 -19.39 4.74
CA ASP A 51 -16.43 -20.75 4.65
C ASP A 51 -16.63 -21.13 3.17
N LEU A 52 -15.72 -21.94 2.64
CA LEU A 52 -15.76 -22.37 1.24
C LEU A 52 -16.99 -23.22 0.89
N SER A 53 -17.67 -23.78 1.88
CA SER A 53 -18.83 -24.65 1.67
C SER A 53 -20.13 -23.86 1.54
N THR A 54 -20.23 -22.73 2.22
CA THR A 54 -21.42 -21.86 2.23
C THR A 54 -21.23 -20.57 1.43
N GLY A 55 -19.99 -20.17 1.18
CA GLY A 55 -19.64 -18.87 0.64
C GLY A 55 -19.70 -17.75 1.67
N ASP A 56 -19.92 -18.09 2.95
CA ASP A 56 -19.98 -17.11 4.02
C ASP A 56 -18.59 -16.52 4.31
N SER A 57 -18.56 -15.22 4.56
CA SER A 57 -17.36 -14.49 4.93
C SER A 57 -17.61 -13.66 6.18
N ASN A 58 -16.67 -13.73 7.13
CA ASN A 58 -16.66 -12.83 8.28
C ASN A 58 -15.86 -11.54 8.02
N ILE A 59 -15.38 -11.37 6.78
CA ILE A 59 -14.55 -10.22 6.40
C ILE A 59 -15.45 -9.21 5.70
N ASP A 60 -15.49 -8.00 6.25
CA ASP A 60 -16.17 -6.86 5.62
C ASP A 60 -15.26 -6.29 4.52
N LEU A 61 -15.44 -6.75 3.27
CA LEU A 61 -14.70 -6.26 2.12
C LEU A 61 -15.32 -4.97 1.58
N PHE A 62 -16.63 -4.99 1.34
CA PHE A 62 -17.34 -3.82 0.82
C PHE A 62 -18.74 -3.67 1.43
N GLU A 63 -19.23 -2.45 1.40
CA GLU A 63 -20.60 -2.07 1.72
C GLU A 63 -21.07 -1.02 0.72
N TYR A 64 -22.15 -1.31 0.02
CA TYR A 64 -22.81 -0.41 -0.93
C TYR A 64 -24.18 -0.03 -0.44
N LEU A 65 -24.62 1.18 -0.82
CA LEU A 65 -25.96 1.72 -0.57
C LEU A 65 -26.68 1.87 -1.90
N VAL A 66 -27.76 1.12 -2.09
CA VAL A 66 -28.70 1.34 -3.19
C VAL A 66 -29.81 2.23 -2.67
N SER A 67 -29.92 3.44 -3.20
CA SER A 67 -30.89 4.45 -2.78
C SER A 67 -31.71 4.96 -3.96
N GLY A 68 -32.93 5.37 -3.67
CA GLY A 68 -33.87 5.87 -4.67
C GLY A 68 -34.87 6.86 -4.10
N PRO A 69 -35.84 7.30 -4.91
CA PRO A 69 -36.87 8.22 -4.48
C PRO A 69 -37.72 7.66 -3.32
N SER A 70 -38.05 8.52 -2.36
CA SER A 70 -38.81 8.14 -1.16
C SER A 70 -40.17 7.49 -1.44
N GLU A 71 -40.79 7.82 -2.57
CA GLU A 71 -42.06 7.26 -3.06
C GLU A 71 -41.93 5.80 -3.50
N CYS A 72 -40.71 5.31 -3.71
CA CYS A 72 -40.45 3.91 -4.03
C CYS A 72 -40.44 3.03 -2.79
N TYR A 73 -40.25 3.61 -1.62
CA TYR A 73 -40.24 2.87 -0.36
C TYR A 73 -41.67 2.63 0.16
N TYR A 74 -41.89 1.46 0.69
CA TYR A 74 -43.21 1.04 1.20
C TYR A 74 -44.33 1.05 0.12
N SER A 75 -43.96 0.95 -1.16
CA SER A 75 -44.92 0.82 -2.22
C SER A 75 -45.71 -0.49 -2.07
N SER A 76 -47.00 -0.40 -1.85
CA SER A 76 -47.85 -1.59 -1.67
C SER A 76 -48.14 -2.32 -2.97
N SER A 77 -47.63 -1.85 -4.11
CA SER A 77 -47.81 -2.48 -5.41
C SER A 77 -46.90 -3.70 -5.65
N GLY A 78 -45.77 -3.79 -4.95
CA GLY A 78 -44.80 -4.91 -5.07
C GLY A 78 -44.27 -5.12 -6.49
N SER A 79 -44.47 -4.11 -7.36
CA SER A 79 -44.16 -4.20 -8.79
C SER A 79 -42.75 -3.73 -9.12
N GLU A 80 -42.15 -2.93 -8.24
CA GLU A 80 -40.84 -2.38 -8.47
C GLU A 80 -39.76 -3.38 -8.06
N LYS A 81 -38.95 -3.80 -9.02
CA LYS A 81 -37.85 -4.74 -8.82
C LYS A 81 -36.60 -4.18 -9.49
N LEU A 82 -35.47 -4.27 -8.77
CA LEU A 82 -34.15 -3.96 -9.27
C LEU A 82 -33.35 -5.24 -9.42
N GLU A 83 -32.61 -5.35 -10.49
CA GLU A 83 -31.62 -6.39 -10.68
C GLU A 83 -30.24 -5.78 -10.45
N LEU A 84 -29.54 -6.25 -9.41
CA LEU A 84 -28.15 -5.92 -9.17
C LEU A 84 -27.28 -7.03 -9.78
N ARG A 85 -26.61 -6.73 -10.87
CA ARG A 85 -25.64 -7.63 -11.49
C ARG A 85 -24.27 -7.36 -10.89
N PHE A 86 -23.58 -8.42 -10.56
CA PHE A 86 -22.20 -8.36 -10.12
C PHE A 86 -21.30 -9.20 -11.02
N LYS A 87 -20.07 -8.73 -11.21
CA LYS A 87 -19.03 -9.44 -11.93
C LYS A 87 -17.71 -9.25 -11.21
N ILE A 88 -16.97 -10.34 -11.04
CA ILE A 88 -15.59 -10.34 -10.57
C ILE A 88 -14.71 -10.83 -11.70
N GLU A 89 -13.80 -9.98 -12.14
CA GLU A 89 -12.76 -10.32 -13.10
C GLU A 89 -11.43 -10.46 -12.39
N ILE A 90 -10.60 -11.36 -12.87
CA ILE A 90 -9.31 -11.69 -12.28
C ILE A 90 -8.20 -11.64 -13.34
N PHE A 91 -7.07 -11.09 -12.97
CA PHE A 91 -5.78 -11.27 -13.61
C PHE A 91 -4.82 -11.85 -12.58
N SER A 92 -4.39 -13.10 -12.74
CA SER A 92 -3.47 -13.79 -11.82
C SER A 92 -2.68 -14.84 -12.59
N PRO A 93 -1.46 -14.49 -13.06
CA PRO A 93 -0.60 -15.43 -13.81
C PRO A 93 -0.27 -16.68 -13.02
N GLU A 94 -0.19 -16.61 -11.69
CA GLU A 94 0.03 -17.77 -10.81
C GLU A 94 -1.04 -18.86 -10.97
N LEU A 95 -2.24 -18.46 -11.34
CA LEU A 95 -3.37 -19.36 -11.61
C LEU A 95 -3.62 -19.64 -13.08
N GLY A 96 -2.75 -19.11 -13.97
CA GLY A 96 -2.91 -19.23 -15.42
C GLY A 96 -3.95 -18.27 -16.00
N TYR A 97 -4.31 -17.19 -15.28
CA TYR A 97 -5.09 -16.06 -15.81
C TYR A 97 -4.11 -14.99 -16.31
N ASP A 98 -3.53 -15.23 -17.48
CA ASP A 98 -2.53 -14.34 -18.10
C ASP A 98 -3.14 -13.09 -18.73
N THR A 99 -4.46 -13.02 -18.80
CA THR A 99 -5.26 -11.87 -19.22
C THR A 99 -6.42 -11.69 -18.24
N GLN A 100 -7.01 -10.49 -18.22
CA GLN A 100 -8.20 -10.24 -17.42
C GLN A 100 -9.36 -11.10 -17.93
N GLU A 101 -9.89 -11.97 -17.07
CA GLU A 101 -10.99 -12.88 -17.38
C GLU A 101 -12.08 -12.80 -16.32
N THR A 102 -13.31 -13.06 -16.71
CA THR A 102 -14.44 -13.17 -15.77
C THR A 102 -14.24 -14.44 -14.92
N PHE A 103 -14.12 -14.25 -13.60
CA PHE A 103 -14.04 -15.34 -12.65
C PHE A 103 -15.43 -15.80 -12.19
N VAL A 104 -16.27 -14.85 -11.78
CA VAL A 104 -17.65 -15.12 -11.40
C VAL A 104 -18.51 -13.93 -11.79
N ASP A 105 -19.71 -14.20 -12.26
CA ASP A 105 -20.75 -13.20 -12.47
C ASP A 105 -22.10 -13.73 -12.01
N GLY A 106 -23.00 -12.81 -11.68
CA GLY A 106 -24.32 -13.19 -11.22
C GLY A 106 -25.28 -12.02 -11.11
N SER A 107 -26.48 -12.32 -10.72
CA SER A 107 -27.51 -11.31 -10.47
C SER A 107 -28.33 -11.59 -9.23
N LEU A 108 -28.66 -10.52 -8.52
CA LEU A 108 -29.49 -10.48 -7.34
C LEU A 108 -30.74 -9.64 -7.69
N LEU A 109 -31.89 -10.12 -7.30
CA LEU A 109 -33.15 -9.40 -7.45
C LEU A 109 -33.52 -8.76 -6.12
N LEU A 110 -33.66 -7.44 -6.12
CA LEU A 110 -34.11 -6.63 -4.97
C LEU A 110 -35.57 -6.25 -5.16
N SER A 111 -36.36 -6.44 -4.11
CA SER A 111 -37.79 -6.11 -4.11
C SER A 111 -38.27 -5.67 -2.72
N ASP A 112 -39.54 -5.26 -2.60
CA ASP A 112 -40.17 -4.90 -1.34
C ASP A 112 -39.40 -3.87 -0.53
N PHE A 113 -39.03 -2.77 -1.20
CA PHE A 113 -38.18 -1.72 -0.61
C PHE A 113 -38.87 -1.05 0.59
N THR A 114 -38.20 -1.06 1.73
CA THR A 114 -38.62 -0.38 2.96
C THR A 114 -37.78 0.85 3.29
N GLY A 115 -36.71 1.07 2.53
CA GLY A 115 -35.77 2.18 2.68
C GLY A 115 -34.60 2.01 1.72
N PRO A 116 -33.55 2.82 1.86
CA PRO A 116 -32.27 2.56 1.19
C PRO A 116 -31.74 1.18 1.55
N VAL A 117 -31.22 0.46 0.57
CA VAL A 117 -30.78 -0.93 0.71
C VAL A 117 -29.26 -0.97 0.95
N ARG A 118 -28.85 -1.55 2.06
CA ARG A 118 -27.44 -1.81 2.34
C ARG A 118 -27.06 -3.22 1.93
N ILE A 119 -26.01 -3.34 1.14
CA ILE A 119 -25.50 -4.62 0.62
C ILE A 119 -24.03 -4.75 0.98
N LYS A 120 -23.69 -5.82 1.68
CA LYS A 120 -22.32 -6.20 2.02
C LYS A 120 -21.92 -7.44 1.25
N ASN A 121 -20.61 -7.67 1.13
CA ASN A 121 -20.13 -8.94 0.58
C ASN A 121 -20.65 -10.15 1.36
N THR A 122 -20.85 -10.03 2.66
CA THR A 122 -21.41 -11.09 3.55
C THR A 122 -22.88 -11.40 3.27
N ASP A 123 -23.60 -10.53 2.58
CA ASP A 123 -25.02 -10.74 2.22
C ASP A 123 -25.17 -11.52 0.91
N ILE A 124 -24.10 -11.63 0.11
CA ILE A 124 -24.12 -12.31 -1.19
C ILE A 124 -23.86 -13.80 -0.99
N ASN A 125 -24.85 -14.51 -0.47
CA ASN A 125 -24.81 -15.96 -0.35
C ASN A 125 -26.17 -16.59 -0.73
N PHE A 126 -26.18 -17.88 -1.03
CA PHE A 126 -27.38 -18.59 -1.50
C PHE A 126 -28.50 -18.71 -0.46
N SER A 127 -28.22 -18.44 0.79
CA SER A 127 -29.16 -18.57 1.91
C SER A 127 -29.82 -17.24 2.29
N THR A 128 -29.26 -16.10 1.84
CA THR A 128 -29.78 -14.78 2.17
C THR A 128 -31.07 -14.52 1.39
N SER A 129 -32.16 -14.21 2.11
CA SER A 129 -33.45 -13.87 1.52
C SER A 129 -33.87 -12.42 1.78
N SER A 130 -33.10 -11.68 2.58
CA SER A 130 -33.36 -10.28 2.88
C SER A 130 -32.09 -9.57 3.29
N VAL A 131 -32.01 -8.30 2.96
CA VAL A 131 -30.98 -7.35 3.38
C VAL A 131 -31.63 -6.17 4.07
N ASP A 132 -30.84 -5.29 4.69
CA ASP A 132 -31.38 -4.07 5.27
C ASP A 132 -32.01 -3.21 4.17
N GLY A 133 -33.31 -3.00 4.25
CA GLY A 133 -34.10 -2.19 3.33
C GLY A 133 -34.82 -2.89 2.21
N ALA A 134 -34.60 -4.20 1.96
CA ALA A 134 -35.28 -4.94 0.87
C ALA A 134 -35.30 -6.46 1.08
N SER A 135 -36.18 -7.14 0.35
CA SER A 135 -36.07 -8.56 0.05
C SER A 135 -34.99 -8.80 -1.01
N LEU A 136 -34.22 -9.87 -0.87
CA LEU A 136 -33.16 -10.27 -1.79
C LEU A 136 -33.40 -11.69 -2.28
N GLU A 137 -33.26 -11.90 -3.59
CA GLU A 137 -33.31 -13.22 -4.22
C GLU A 137 -32.10 -13.39 -5.13
N VAL A 138 -31.34 -14.45 -4.97
CA VAL A 138 -30.25 -14.78 -5.91
C VAL A 138 -30.89 -15.35 -7.18
N SER A 139 -30.80 -14.59 -8.27
CA SER A 139 -31.43 -14.97 -9.54
C SER A 139 -30.56 -15.91 -10.36
N GLN A 140 -29.26 -15.59 -10.45
CA GLN A 140 -28.30 -16.38 -11.22
C GLN A 140 -26.90 -16.19 -10.67
N ILE A 141 -26.12 -17.28 -10.67
CA ILE A 141 -24.65 -17.21 -10.48
C ILE A 141 -24.00 -18.12 -11.50
N ASN A 142 -23.10 -17.55 -12.29
CA ASN A 142 -22.28 -18.28 -13.25
C ASN A 142 -20.91 -18.50 -12.61
N MET A 143 -20.62 -19.76 -12.35
CA MET A 143 -19.33 -20.16 -11.78
C MET A 143 -18.26 -20.23 -12.87
N PRO A 144 -16.97 -20.06 -12.53
CA PRO A 144 -15.88 -20.15 -13.48
C PRO A 144 -15.72 -21.54 -14.07
N ASP A 145 -14.87 -21.66 -15.08
CA ASP A 145 -14.43 -22.95 -15.60
C ASP A 145 -14.00 -23.89 -14.47
N PRO A 146 -14.48 -25.17 -14.44
CA PRO A 146 -14.20 -26.09 -13.34
C PRO A 146 -12.70 -26.32 -13.07
N ASP A 147 -11.86 -26.33 -14.10
CA ASP A 147 -10.42 -26.55 -13.93
C ASP A 147 -9.75 -25.32 -13.30
N LYS A 148 -10.17 -24.13 -13.70
CA LYS A 148 -9.71 -22.86 -13.09
C LYS A 148 -10.19 -22.70 -11.66
N LEU A 149 -11.45 -23.06 -11.38
CA LEU A 149 -11.96 -23.08 -10.02
C LEU A 149 -11.19 -24.06 -9.13
N GLN A 150 -10.88 -25.26 -9.65
CA GLN A 150 -10.10 -26.26 -8.92
C GLN A 150 -8.67 -25.75 -8.65
N SER A 151 -8.04 -25.06 -9.58
CA SER A 151 -6.72 -24.44 -9.39
C SER A 151 -6.73 -23.39 -8.29
N MET A 152 -7.73 -22.51 -8.28
CA MET A 152 -7.95 -21.53 -7.22
C MET A 152 -8.13 -22.20 -5.87
N ILE A 153 -9.03 -23.18 -5.78
CA ILE A 153 -9.30 -23.93 -4.52
C ILE A 153 -8.02 -24.63 -4.04
N SER A 154 -7.27 -25.26 -4.93
CA SER A 154 -6.02 -25.96 -4.58
C SER A 154 -4.96 -24.98 -4.06
N TYR A 155 -4.82 -23.82 -4.68
CA TYR A 155 -3.92 -22.77 -4.20
C TYR A 155 -4.34 -22.28 -2.81
N ILE A 156 -5.61 -21.95 -2.63
CA ILE A 156 -6.15 -21.51 -1.34
C ILE A 156 -5.96 -22.57 -0.25
N MET A 157 -6.25 -23.82 -0.53
CA MET A 157 -6.08 -24.90 0.43
C MET A 157 -4.63 -25.16 0.82
N THR A 158 -3.68 -24.88 -0.08
CA THR A 158 -2.26 -25.07 0.16
C THR A 158 -1.62 -23.87 0.86
N SER A 159 -1.95 -22.66 0.41
CA SER A 159 -1.36 -21.39 0.90
C SER A 159 -2.16 -20.78 2.07
N GLY A 160 -3.43 -21.10 2.19
CA GLY A 160 -4.36 -20.43 3.10
C GLY A 160 -4.78 -19.02 2.66
N LYS A 161 -4.45 -18.61 1.42
CA LYS A 161 -4.60 -17.23 0.93
C LYS A 161 -5.27 -17.19 -0.42
N ILE A 162 -5.81 -16.04 -0.78
CA ILE A 162 -6.19 -15.72 -2.16
C ILE A 162 -4.91 -15.46 -2.96
N PRO A 163 -4.81 -15.93 -4.20
CA PRO A 163 -3.65 -15.74 -5.06
C PRO A 163 -3.36 -14.27 -5.35
N ASN A 164 -2.08 -13.95 -5.53
CA ASN A 164 -1.69 -12.63 -6.00
C ASN A 164 -2.29 -12.32 -7.36
N GLY A 165 -2.75 -11.09 -7.53
CA GLY A 165 -3.35 -10.66 -8.78
C GLY A 165 -4.20 -9.41 -8.64
N THR A 166 -4.76 -8.99 -9.76
CA THR A 166 -5.72 -7.89 -9.83
C THR A 166 -7.12 -8.45 -9.90
N TYR A 167 -7.98 -7.98 -9.02
CA TYR A 167 -9.39 -8.37 -8.91
C TYR A 167 -10.27 -7.15 -9.16
N ILE A 168 -11.14 -7.22 -10.19
CA ILE A 168 -12.02 -6.12 -10.55
C ILE A 168 -13.44 -6.50 -10.21
N PHE A 169 -14.01 -5.78 -9.26
CA PHE A 169 -15.40 -5.91 -8.81
C PHE A 169 -16.26 -4.90 -9.57
N THR A 170 -17.25 -5.38 -10.28
CA THR A 170 -18.21 -4.53 -11.00
C THR A 170 -19.61 -4.84 -10.48
N PHE A 171 -20.35 -3.80 -10.13
CA PHE A 171 -21.75 -3.85 -9.75
C PHE A 171 -22.55 -2.94 -10.68
N GLU A 172 -23.61 -3.46 -11.26
CA GLU A 172 -24.46 -2.74 -12.20
C GLU A 172 -25.93 -2.88 -11.81
N LEU A 173 -26.64 -1.77 -11.76
CA LEU A 173 -28.03 -1.71 -11.36
C LEU A 173 -28.91 -1.61 -12.61
N PHE A 174 -29.91 -2.48 -12.71
CA PHE A 174 -30.90 -2.53 -13.78
C PHE A 174 -32.32 -2.53 -13.22
N SER A 175 -33.28 -2.04 -14.02
CA SER A 175 -34.70 -2.28 -13.76
C SER A 175 -35.06 -3.70 -14.19
N SER A 176 -35.67 -4.47 -13.28
CA SER A 176 -36.12 -5.84 -13.55
C SER A 176 -37.64 -5.94 -13.88
N THR A 177 -38.31 -4.83 -14.14
CA THR A 177 -39.71 -4.85 -14.52
C THR A 177 -39.86 -5.15 -15.99
N SER A 178 -40.92 -5.94 -16.34
CA SER A 178 -41.18 -6.46 -17.71
C SER A 178 -41.61 -5.42 -18.71
N GLU A 179 -41.89 -4.19 -18.31
CA GLU A 179 -42.28 -3.09 -19.16
C GLU A 179 -41.14 -2.07 -19.22
N ASN A 180 -40.27 -2.16 -20.21
CA ASN A 180 -39.28 -1.16 -20.68
C ASN A 180 -39.07 0.12 -19.83
N THR A 181 -39.20 0.03 -18.50
CA THR A 181 -38.83 1.08 -17.57
C THR A 181 -37.31 1.29 -17.70
N CYS A 182 -36.90 2.52 -17.75
CA CYS A 182 -35.50 2.93 -17.99
C CYS A 182 -34.95 2.55 -19.38
N GLY A 183 -35.82 2.19 -20.34
CA GLY A 183 -35.42 1.81 -21.70
C GLY A 183 -34.60 0.52 -21.78
N GLY A 184 -34.64 -0.34 -20.76
CA GLY A 184 -33.81 -1.55 -20.67
C GLY A 184 -32.33 -1.26 -20.44
N ASN A 185 -31.97 -0.02 -20.16
CA ASN A 185 -30.60 0.39 -19.94
C ASN A 185 -30.18 0.20 -18.45
N ARG A 186 -28.90 0.07 -18.28
CA ARG A 186 -28.30 0.14 -16.95
C ARG A 186 -28.64 1.47 -16.30
N ILE A 187 -29.09 1.42 -15.03
CA ILE A 187 -29.44 2.60 -14.23
C ILE A 187 -28.15 3.23 -13.68
N ASP A 188 -27.32 2.41 -13.07
CA ASP A 188 -26.06 2.88 -12.46
C ASP A 188 -24.99 1.79 -12.47
N LYS A 189 -23.73 2.16 -12.20
CA LYS A 189 -22.58 1.26 -12.18
C LYS A 189 -21.50 1.76 -11.23
N ILE A 190 -20.94 0.84 -10.48
CA ILE A 190 -19.72 1.06 -9.73
C ILE A 190 -18.70 -0.04 -10.07
N THR A 191 -17.43 0.34 -10.13
CA THR A 191 -16.32 -0.59 -10.39
C THR A 191 -15.19 -0.27 -9.43
N ARG A 192 -14.61 -1.32 -8.82
CA ARG A 192 -13.44 -1.24 -7.95
C ARG A 192 -12.41 -2.26 -8.36
N GLU A 193 -11.17 -1.84 -8.38
CA GLU A 193 -10.00 -2.67 -8.62
C GLU A 193 -9.24 -2.87 -7.32
N VAL A 194 -8.88 -4.11 -7.03
CA VAL A 194 -8.11 -4.51 -5.86
C VAL A 194 -6.89 -5.24 -6.33
N GLU A 195 -5.72 -4.75 -5.97
CA GLU A 195 -4.47 -5.48 -6.14
C GLU A 195 -4.18 -6.27 -4.86
N ILE A 196 -4.19 -7.60 -4.98
CA ILE A 196 -3.77 -8.50 -3.92
C ILE A 196 -2.34 -8.90 -4.24
N TYR A 197 -1.40 -8.36 -3.49
CA TYR A 197 0.00 -8.65 -3.69
C TYR A 197 0.72 -8.77 -2.34
N GLU A 198 0.96 -9.99 -1.92
CA GLU A 198 1.72 -10.23 -0.69
C GLU A 198 3.21 -10.09 -0.99
N PRO A 199 3.90 -9.19 -0.31
CA PRO A 199 5.32 -8.98 -0.53
C PRO A 199 6.13 -10.21 -0.10
N THR A 200 7.15 -10.59 -0.91
CA THR A 200 7.86 -11.87 -0.81
C THR A 200 9.27 -11.75 -0.26
N PHE A 201 9.93 -10.61 -0.43
CA PHE A 201 11.29 -10.41 0.05
C PHE A 201 11.48 -9.05 0.74
N LEU A 202 12.48 -9.02 1.61
CA LEU A 202 12.90 -7.82 2.35
C LEU A 202 14.39 -7.98 2.65
N ASP A 203 15.25 -7.49 1.74
CA ASP A 203 16.68 -7.73 1.76
C ASP A 203 17.45 -6.46 2.10
N LEU A 204 18.31 -6.53 3.11
CA LEU A 204 19.20 -5.43 3.47
C LEU A 204 20.31 -5.29 2.45
N GLN A 205 20.71 -4.05 2.14
CA GLN A 205 21.79 -3.77 1.20
C GLN A 205 22.98 -3.09 1.86
N SER A 206 22.75 -2.02 2.61
CA SER A 206 23.80 -1.29 3.33
C SER A 206 23.23 -0.46 4.48
N PRO A 207 24.05 -0.13 5.51
CA PRO A 207 25.42 -0.51 5.70
C PRO A 207 25.55 -1.89 6.32
N GLY A 208 26.70 -2.53 6.13
CA GLY A 208 27.06 -3.75 6.85
C GLY A 208 26.78 -5.05 6.11
N PHE A 209 26.93 -6.14 6.84
CA PHE A 209 26.92 -7.50 6.29
C PHE A 209 26.39 -8.49 7.33
N ASN A 210 26.21 -9.75 6.93
CA ASN A 210 25.77 -10.81 7.84
C ASN A 210 26.88 -11.28 8.82
N SER A 211 28.13 -10.82 8.66
CA SER A 211 29.26 -11.25 9.49
C SER A 211 30.10 -10.07 9.98
N ILE A 212 30.70 -10.25 11.17
CA ILE A 212 31.62 -9.27 11.75
C ILE A 212 32.88 -9.11 10.89
N ALA A 213 33.39 -10.21 10.33
CA ALA A 213 34.60 -10.17 9.54
C ALA A 213 34.49 -9.29 8.29
N GLU A 214 33.31 -9.28 7.64
CA GLU A 214 33.03 -8.39 6.53
C GLU A 214 32.77 -6.95 6.97
N ALA A 215 32.10 -6.76 8.12
CA ALA A 215 31.89 -5.43 8.71
C ALA A 215 33.22 -4.75 9.10
N ASP A 216 34.22 -5.52 9.54
CA ASP A 216 35.57 -5.01 9.82
C ASP A 216 36.33 -4.55 8.57
N GLN A 217 36.08 -5.19 7.43
CA GLN A 217 36.75 -4.86 6.17
C GLN A 217 36.13 -3.63 5.49
N SER A 218 34.89 -3.29 5.85
CA SER A 218 34.16 -2.19 5.23
C SER A 218 33.46 -1.32 6.29
N PRO A 219 34.25 -0.63 7.14
CA PRO A 219 33.69 0.21 8.19
C PRO A 219 33.01 1.46 7.61
N VAL A 220 31.99 1.93 8.30
CA VAL A 220 31.26 3.16 7.98
C VAL A 220 31.93 4.33 8.70
N PHE A 221 32.34 5.38 8.00
CA PHE A 221 33.08 6.50 8.57
C PHE A 221 32.22 7.71 8.97
N THR A 222 30.90 7.52 9.00
CA THR A 222 29.94 8.53 9.49
C THR A 222 29.13 7.98 10.65
N THR A 223 28.77 8.83 11.59
CA THR A 223 27.82 8.52 12.67
C THR A 223 26.37 8.69 12.26
N TYR A 224 26.12 9.09 11.00
CA TYR A 224 24.80 9.21 10.37
C TYR A 224 24.71 8.34 9.12
N PRO A 225 24.81 7.00 9.25
CA PRO A 225 24.75 6.11 8.10
C PRO A 225 23.41 6.17 7.39
N ASN A 226 23.43 5.88 6.10
CA ASN A 226 22.24 5.62 5.30
C ASN A 226 21.96 4.11 5.30
N PHE A 227 20.79 3.72 5.78
CA PHE A 227 20.28 2.36 5.71
C PHE A 227 19.51 2.19 4.41
N ILE A 228 19.88 1.18 3.65
CA ILE A 228 19.29 0.89 2.33
C ILE A 228 18.86 -0.58 2.32
N TRP A 229 17.65 -0.81 1.83
CA TRP A 229 17.11 -2.15 1.65
C TRP A 229 16.34 -2.24 0.34
N SER A 230 16.13 -3.45 -0.14
CA SER A 230 15.27 -3.73 -1.28
C SER A 230 14.08 -4.59 -0.84
N THR A 231 12.97 -4.34 -1.47
CA THR A 231 11.72 -5.05 -1.25
C THR A 231 10.93 -5.05 -2.54
N ASP A 232 10.01 -5.97 -2.69
CA ASP A 232 8.98 -5.91 -3.72
C ASP A 232 7.99 -4.76 -3.45
N MET A 233 7.25 -4.41 -4.46
CA MET A 233 6.29 -3.31 -4.35
C MET A 233 5.21 -3.66 -3.32
N CYS A 234 5.00 -2.76 -2.37
CA CYS A 234 3.94 -2.84 -1.40
C CYS A 234 3.50 -1.41 -1.05
N SER A 235 2.41 -0.94 -1.65
CA SER A 235 1.91 0.42 -1.46
C SER A 235 1.42 0.71 -0.04
N GLU A 236 0.91 -0.32 0.62
CA GLU A 236 0.26 -0.24 1.94
C GLU A 236 1.13 -0.84 3.06
N CYS A 237 2.44 -1.01 2.81
CA CYS A 237 3.37 -1.46 3.84
C CYS A 237 4.01 -0.28 4.58
N ASP A 238 4.04 -0.39 5.90
CA ASP A 238 4.81 0.49 6.75
C ASP A 238 6.13 -0.17 7.15
N TYR A 239 7.17 0.64 7.24
CA TYR A 239 8.51 0.18 7.60
C TYR A 239 8.96 0.77 8.92
N GLY A 240 9.63 -0.06 9.71
CA GLY A 240 10.29 0.34 10.94
C GLY A 240 11.74 -0.16 10.96
N ILE A 241 12.61 0.57 11.62
CA ILE A 241 14.03 0.21 11.80
C ILE A 241 14.36 0.08 13.27
N ARG A 242 15.17 -0.91 13.59
CA ARG A 242 15.81 -1.03 14.91
C ARG A 242 17.32 -1.11 14.72
N VAL A 243 18.05 -0.32 15.51
CA VAL A 243 19.52 -0.32 15.56
C VAL A 243 19.95 -0.49 17.00
N SER A 244 20.85 -1.43 17.27
CA SER A 244 21.37 -1.70 18.62
C SER A 244 22.89 -1.85 18.61
N LYS A 245 23.54 -1.50 19.72
CA LYS A 245 24.97 -1.71 19.90
C LYS A 245 25.27 -3.21 19.99
N TYR A 246 26.31 -3.66 19.29
CA TYR A 246 26.73 -5.04 19.31
C TYR A 246 28.16 -5.17 19.93
N ASP A 247 28.25 -5.91 20.99
CA ASP A 247 29.55 -6.29 21.61
C ASP A 247 29.71 -7.81 21.53
N PRO A 248 30.61 -8.32 20.67
CA PRO A 248 30.84 -9.76 20.53
C PRO A 248 31.32 -10.48 21.79
N LEU A 249 31.76 -9.73 22.80
CA LEU A 249 32.21 -10.31 24.09
C LEU A 249 31.06 -10.54 25.08
N THR A 250 29.96 -9.80 24.92
CA THR A 250 28.81 -9.84 25.83
C THR A 250 27.53 -10.39 25.17
N HIS A 251 27.40 -10.28 23.85
CA HIS A 251 26.25 -10.79 23.12
C HIS A 251 26.60 -12.10 22.39
N ASP A 252 25.85 -13.15 22.67
CA ASP A 252 26.03 -14.47 22.03
C ASP A 252 25.73 -14.47 20.54
N SER A 253 24.97 -13.50 20.06
CA SER A 253 24.55 -13.38 18.65
C SER A 253 24.13 -11.95 18.28
N PRO A 254 24.09 -11.61 16.97
CA PRO A 254 23.49 -10.36 16.49
C PRO A 254 22.02 -10.19 16.93
N TYR A 255 21.27 -11.29 16.99
CA TYR A 255 19.89 -11.30 17.47
C TYR A 255 19.79 -10.93 18.96
N ALA A 256 20.71 -11.42 19.79
CA ALA A 256 20.76 -11.06 21.21
C ALA A 256 21.03 -9.55 21.39
N ALA A 257 21.95 -9.00 20.59
CA ALA A 257 22.25 -7.57 20.60
C ALA A 257 21.06 -6.72 20.11
N LEU A 258 20.36 -7.18 19.07
CA LEU A 258 19.19 -6.47 18.55
C LEU A 258 18.08 -6.34 19.61
N ASN A 259 17.92 -7.36 20.46
CA ASN A 259 16.90 -7.40 21.51
C ASN A 259 17.36 -6.76 22.83
N ASP A 260 18.58 -6.25 22.92
CA ASP A 260 19.06 -5.47 24.05
C ASP A 260 18.68 -3.98 23.88
N ILE A 261 19.38 -3.10 24.55
CA ILE A 261 19.12 -1.65 24.50
C ILE A 261 19.33 -1.12 23.08
N SER A 262 18.27 -0.57 22.50
CA SER A 262 18.36 0.02 21.16
C SER A 262 18.97 1.42 21.18
N ASN A 263 19.77 1.71 20.15
CA ASN A 263 20.21 3.07 19.85
C ASN A 263 19.14 3.83 19.07
N LEU A 264 18.38 3.10 18.23
CA LEU A 264 17.22 3.60 17.50
C LEU A 264 16.13 2.52 17.51
N PRO A 265 14.94 2.81 18.03
CA PRO A 265 14.54 4.01 18.76
C PRO A 265 15.28 4.19 20.09
N SER A 266 15.47 5.45 20.55
CA SER A 266 16.06 5.72 21.87
C SER A 266 15.08 5.44 23.02
N ASP A 267 13.77 5.49 22.75
CA ASP A 267 12.74 5.09 23.69
C ASP A 267 12.59 3.56 23.68
N GLN A 268 13.00 2.92 24.76
CA GLN A 268 13.00 1.47 24.91
C GLN A 268 11.58 0.85 25.01
N SER A 269 10.54 1.65 25.13
CA SER A 269 9.15 1.18 25.08
C SER A 269 8.66 0.97 23.64
N ILE A 270 9.39 1.48 22.66
CA ILE A 270 9.11 1.36 21.22
C ILE A 270 10.06 0.31 20.65
N GLU A 271 9.54 -0.71 20.01
CA GLU A 271 10.36 -1.80 19.47
C GLU A 271 11.09 -1.38 18.20
N PHE A 272 10.40 -0.72 17.26
CA PHE A 272 10.96 -0.21 16.01
C PHE A 272 10.64 1.27 15.84
N TYR A 273 11.60 2.02 15.33
CA TYR A 273 11.39 3.42 14.91
C TYR A 273 10.65 3.44 13.57
N GLU A 274 9.48 4.07 13.55
CA GLU A 274 8.64 4.12 12.35
C GLU A 274 9.25 5.05 11.28
N ILE A 275 9.44 4.50 10.09
CA ILE A 275 9.97 5.23 8.93
C ILE A 275 8.82 5.72 8.03
N GLY A 276 7.69 5.01 8.06
CA GLY A 276 6.54 5.24 7.18
C GLY A 276 6.54 4.34 5.95
N SER A 277 5.55 4.54 5.10
CA SER A 277 5.31 3.72 3.91
C SER A 277 6.22 4.10 2.73
N ASN A 278 6.39 3.17 1.79
CA ASN A 278 7.10 3.36 0.51
C ASN A 278 8.57 3.82 0.62
N SER A 279 9.24 3.52 1.72
CA SER A 279 10.64 3.88 1.92
C SER A 279 11.55 2.67 1.70
N SER A 280 12.68 2.88 1.01
CA SER A 280 13.77 1.90 0.85
C SER A 280 15.12 2.45 1.31
N VAL A 281 15.11 3.68 1.84
CA VAL A 281 16.29 4.40 2.33
C VAL A 281 15.92 5.16 3.59
N PHE A 282 16.80 5.12 4.60
CA PHE A 282 16.64 5.88 5.82
C PHE A 282 18.00 6.34 6.35
N THR A 283 18.13 7.64 6.64
CA THR A 283 19.34 8.19 7.26
C THR A 283 19.21 8.17 8.78
N TYR A 284 20.24 7.70 9.48
CA TYR A 284 20.25 7.72 10.94
C TYR A 284 19.97 9.15 11.47
N PRO A 285 18.97 9.34 12.34
CA PRO A 285 18.54 10.67 12.72
C PRO A 285 19.44 11.30 13.79
N ALA A 286 19.58 12.62 13.74
CA ALA A 286 20.30 13.38 14.77
C ALA A 286 19.47 13.58 16.06
N THR A 287 18.18 13.25 16.06
CA THR A 287 17.26 13.38 17.20
C THR A 287 16.39 12.14 17.33
N GLY A 288 16.06 11.75 18.55
CA GLY A 288 15.25 10.54 18.80
C GLY A 288 16.04 9.23 18.72
N ALA A 289 17.37 9.33 18.60
CA ALA A 289 18.30 8.22 18.60
C ALA A 289 19.43 8.50 19.60
N ILE A 290 20.14 7.45 20.02
CA ILE A 290 21.39 7.53 20.79
C ILE A 290 22.53 7.59 19.80
N ASP A 291 23.45 8.54 19.98
CA ASP A 291 24.59 8.74 19.07
C ASP A 291 25.40 7.45 18.87
N LEU A 292 25.82 7.22 17.64
CA LEU A 292 26.69 6.09 17.32
C LEU A 292 28.14 6.42 17.66
N GLU A 293 28.82 5.49 18.34
CA GLU A 293 30.20 5.63 18.82
C GLU A 293 31.20 5.07 17.80
N GLN A 294 32.33 5.71 17.63
CA GLN A 294 33.44 5.20 16.82
C GLN A 294 34.00 3.89 17.35
N GLU A 295 34.61 3.09 16.46
CA GLU A 295 35.19 1.76 16.75
C GLU A 295 34.20 0.77 17.37
N THR A 296 32.92 0.97 17.16
CA THR A 296 31.84 0.20 17.77
C THR A 296 31.01 -0.51 16.67
N TYR A 297 30.66 -1.76 16.96
CA TYR A 297 29.74 -2.51 16.11
C TYR A 297 28.30 -2.23 16.48
N TYR A 298 27.47 -2.26 15.47
CA TYR A 298 26.03 -2.13 15.57
C TYR A 298 25.35 -3.20 14.74
N VAL A 299 24.16 -3.58 15.14
CA VAL A 299 23.27 -4.44 14.37
C VAL A 299 22.02 -3.65 14.01
N TRP A 300 21.44 -3.98 12.89
CA TRP A 300 20.16 -3.38 12.48
C TRP A 300 19.28 -4.35 11.72
N GLN A 301 17.98 -4.08 11.77
CA GLN A 301 16.94 -4.85 11.13
C GLN A 301 15.82 -3.92 10.69
N ILE A 302 15.19 -4.25 9.57
CA ILE A 302 13.96 -3.63 9.10
C ILE A 302 12.78 -4.54 9.44
N ARG A 303 11.73 -3.94 9.99
CA ARG A 303 10.40 -4.52 10.06
C ARG A 303 9.56 -3.95 8.94
N ARG A 304 8.80 -4.79 8.25
CA ARG A 304 7.72 -4.43 7.34
C ARG A 304 6.42 -4.89 7.96
N SER A 305 5.43 -4.00 8.08
CA SER A 305 4.11 -4.31 8.61
C SER A 305 3.02 -3.93 7.61
N TYR A 306 1.99 -4.75 7.51
CA TYR A 306 0.86 -4.53 6.61
C TYR A 306 -0.39 -5.24 7.12
N GLU A 307 -1.56 -4.66 6.79
CA GLU A 307 -2.86 -5.22 7.17
C GLU A 307 -3.23 -6.42 6.31
N THR A 308 -3.79 -7.43 6.98
CA THR A 308 -4.36 -8.60 6.33
C THR A 308 -5.77 -8.86 6.84
N THR A 309 -6.51 -9.73 6.18
CA THR A 309 -7.86 -10.12 6.62
C THR A 309 -7.89 -10.86 7.96
N VAL A 310 -6.74 -11.28 8.47
CA VAL A 310 -6.60 -11.93 9.80
C VAL A 310 -5.88 -11.02 10.81
N GLY A 311 -5.62 -9.78 10.46
CA GLY A 311 -4.96 -8.77 11.28
C GLY A 311 -3.61 -8.32 10.74
N LEU A 312 -2.93 -7.50 11.51
CA LEU A 312 -1.61 -6.98 11.17
C LEU A 312 -0.59 -8.12 11.05
N LYS A 313 0.13 -8.14 9.93
CA LYS A 313 1.26 -9.04 9.71
C LYS A 313 2.56 -8.23 9.75
N GLU A 314 3.59 -8.84 10.31
CA GLU A 314 4.94 -8.28 10.37
C GLU A 314 5.93 -9.27 9.77
N ASP A 315 6.75 -8.77 8.86
CA ASP A 315 7.89 -9.48 8.29
C ASP A 315 9.18 -8.76 8.70
N PHE A 316 10.24 -9.53 8.93
CA PHE A 316 11.52 -9.00 9.37
C PHE A 316 12.61 -9.38 8.36
N SER A 317 13.50 -8.43 8.08
CA SER A 317 14.70 -8.69 7.29
C SER A 317 15.68 -9.57 8.06
N ASP A 318 16.72 -10.02 7.37
CA ASP A 318 17.95 -10.46 8.06
C ASP A 318 18.51 -9.34 8.93
N ILE A 319 19.48 -9.69 9.80
CA ILE A 319 20.18 -8.74 10.65
C ILE A 319 21.55 -8.47 10.05
N PHE A 320 21.85 -7.20 9.74
CA PHE A 320 23.18 -6.78 9.31
C PHE A 320 23.97 -6.21 10.46
N ILE A 321 25.30 -6.46 10.43
CA ILE A 321 26.30 -5.93 11.34
C ILE A 321 27.10 -4.88 10.58
N PHE A 322 27.28 -3.70 11.15
CA PHE A 322 28.19 -2.68 10.65
C PHE A 322 29.06 -2.14 11.76
N LYS A 323 30.20 -1.62 11.40
CA LYS A 323 31.14 -0.98 12.33
C LYS A 323 31.25 0.50 11.99
N ILE A 324 31.13 1.35 12.98
CA ILE A 324 31.54 2.75 12.82
C ILE A 324 33.06 2.79 12.96
N GLY A 325 33.73 3.03 11.84
CA GLY A 325 35.15 3.22 11.81
C GLY A 325 35.56 4.50 12.53
N ARG A 326 36.81 4.59 12.91
CA ARG A 326 37.36 5.86 13.32
C ARG A 326 37.36 6.75 12.09
N SER A 327 36.55 7.82 12.09
CA SER A 327 36.81 8.94 11.19
C SER A 327 38.23 9.38 11.54
N GLN A 328 39.20 8.88 10.82
CA GLN A 328 40.47 9.55 10.80
C GLN A 328 40.10 10.95 10.33
N ASN A 329 40.09 11.90 11.24
CA ASN A 329 40.33 13.29 10.84
C ASN A 329 41.38 13.16 9.79
N SER A 330 41.10 13.47 8.52
CA SER A 330 41.97 13.28 7.36
C SER A 330 43.36 13.47 7.87
N SER A 331 44.03 12.33 8.13
CA SER A 331 45.22 12.34 8.92
C SER A 331 46.20 13.17 8.11
N SER A 332 47.16 13.76 8.75
CA SER A 332 48.30 14.36 8.07
C SER A 332 48.78 13.53 6.87
N ASN A 333 48.51 12.23 6.89
CA ASN A 333 48.86 11.26 5.86
C ASN A 333 48.00 11.40 4.57
N ASP A 334 46.69 11.59 4.66
CA ASP A 334 45.81 11.67 3.44
C ASP A 334 46.06 13.01 2.70
N LEU A 335 46.31 14.05 3.48
CA LEU A 335 46.76 15.34 2.92
C LEU A 335 48.21 15.27 2.43
N GLU A 336 49.07 14.43 3.03
CA GLU A 336 50.42 14.16 2.55
C GLU A 336 50.38 13.35 1.22
N PHE A 337 49.54 12.35 1.12
CA PHE A 337 49.30 11.64 -0.14
C PHE A 337 48.75 12.56 -1.24
N LEU A 338 47.76 13.40 -0.89
CA LEU A 338 47.25 14.40 -1.84
C LEU A 338 48.34 15.40 -2.27
N LYS A 339 49.16 15.87 -1.33
CA LYS A 339 50.30 16.74 -1.60
C LYS A 339 51.31 16.08 -2.53
N GLU A 340 51.56 14.78 -2.33
CA GLU A 340 52.48 14.00 -3.16
C GLU A 340 51.93 13.79 -4.60
N LEU A 341 50.59 13.65 -4.70
CA LEU A 341 49.89 13.45 -5.96
C LEU A 341 49.83 14.72 -6.82
N ILE A 342 49.39 15.84 -6.23
CA ILE A 342 49.17 17.11 -6.95
C ILE A 342 50.38 18.03 -6.95
N GLY A 343 51.40 17.74 -6.16
CA GLY A 343 52.58 18.56 -6.01
C GLY A 343 52.43 19.64 -4.95
N GLU A 344 53.60 20.09 -4.41
CA GLU A 344 53.65 21.04 -3.30
C GLU A 344 53.09 22.44 -3.65
N GLU A 345 53.22 22.84 -4.91
CA GLU A 345 52.80 24.14 -5.38
C GLU A 345 51.26 24.24 -5.40
N LEU A 346 50.59 23.29 -6.02
CA LEU A 346 49.11 23.20 -6.06
C LEU A 346 48.53 22.92 -4.66
N PHE A 347 49.17 22.02 -3.90
CA PHE A 347 48.74 21.75 -2.51
C PHE A 347 48.77 23.01 -1.67
N SER A 348 49.84 23.79 -1.73
CA SER A 348 49.99 25.03 -0.95
C SER A 348 49.02 26.13 -1.41
N GLN A 349 48.65 26.12 -2.69
CA GLN A 349 47.66 27.06 -3.23
C GLN A 349 46.26 26.79 -2.65
N TYR A 350 45.83 25.54 -2.53
CA TYR A 350 44.50 25.22 -2.08
C TYR A 350 44.43 24.98 -0.55
N PHE A 351 45.36 24.26 0.03
CA PHE A 351 45.35 23.83 1.44
C PHE A 351 46.37 24.60 2.32
N GLY A 352 47.15 25.46 1.74
CA GLY A 352 48.10 26.31 2.49
C GLY A 352 47.38 27.32 3.38
N PRO A 353 48.15 28.09 4.20
CA PRO A 353 47.58 29.03 5.19
C PRO A 353 46.63 30.08 4.60
N ASN A 354 46.76 30.38 3.30
CA ASN A 354 45.94 31.35 2.58
C ASN A 354 45.11 30.68 1.47
N GLY A 355 45.07 29.34 1.41
CA GLY A 355 44.33 28.59 0.41
C GLY A 355 42.83 28.53 0.73
N GLU A 356 42.01 28.40 -0.33
CA GLU A 356 40.53 28.36 -0.21
C GLU A 356 40.03 27.18 0.62
N LEU A 357 40.81 26.10 0.70
CA LEU A 357 40.48 24.87 1.41
C LEU A 357 41.28 24.72 2.73
N ASN A 358 41.85 25.84 3.24
CA ASN A 358 42.54 25.79 4.52
C ASN A 358 41.58 25.40 5.65
N GLY A 359 41.91 24.32 6.34
CA GLY A 359 41.12 23.77 7.47
C GLY A 359 40.00 22.82 7.02
N PHE A 360 39.84 22.56 5.72
CA PHE A 360 38.95 21.49 5.23
C PHE A 360 39.62 20.13 5.34
N SER A 361 38.76 19.12 5.52
CA SER A 361 39.17 17.71 5.59
C SER A 361 38.80 17.01 4.27
N LEU A 362 39.64 16.08 3.84
CA LEU A 362 39.36 15.24 2.69
C LEU A 362 38.25 14.23 3.08
N ILE A 363 37.13 14.24 2.34
CA ILE A 363 35.99 13.37 2.64
C ILE A 363 35.99 12.14 1.72
N GLY A 364 36.52 12.27 0.51
CA GLY A 364 36.63 11.21 -0.48
C GLY A 364 37.46 11.65 -1.68
N ILE A 365 37.85 10.71 -2.48
CA ILE A 365 38.61 10.91 -3.70
C ILE A 365 37.95 10.12 -4.81
N GLN A 366 37.80 10.74 -5.97
CA GLN A 366 37.33 10.07 -7.17
C GLN A 366 38.44 10.04 -8.22
N LEU A 367 38.67 8.90 -8.83
CA LEU A 367 39.61 8.70 -9.91
C LEU A 367 38.88 8.36 -11.19
N ASN A 368 38.92 9.25 -12.17
CA ASN A 368 38.21 9.12 -13.42
C ASN A 368 36.67 8.99 -13.26
N GLY A 369 36.12 9.48 -12.14
CA GLY A 369 34.69 9.43 -11.82
C GLY A 369 34.27 8.23 -10.98
N ASP A 370 35.19 7.35 -10.60
CA ASP A 370 34.96 6.24 -9.69
C ASP A 370 35.53 6.57 -8.30
N ASP A 371 34.81 6.19 -7.24
CA ASP A 371 35.28 6.37 -5.87
C ASP A 371 36.57 5.57 -5.63
N ALA A 372 37.58 6.20 -5.04
CA ALA A 372 38.88 5.63 -4.84
C ALA A 372 39.29 5.66 -3.35
N GLY A 373 39.90 4.57 -2.88
CA GLY A 373 40.47 4.46 -1.56
C GLY A 373 41.93 4.89 -1.49
N VAL A 374 42.49 4.96 -0.25
CA VAL A 374 43.92 5.27 0.00
C VAL A 374 44.85 4.32 -0.75
N GLN A 375 44.49 3.03 -0.87
CA GLN A 375 45.31 2.03 -1.59
C GLN A 375 45.37 2.31 -3.09
N ASP A 376 44.31 2.85 -3.67
CA ASP A 376 44.27 3.24 -5.08
C ASP A 376 45.19 4.44 -5.31
N LEU A 377 45.21 5.40 -4.37
CA LEU A 377 46.13 6.54 -4.37
C LEU A 377 47.59 6.10 -4.28
N GLU A 378 47.94 5.22 -3.35
CA GLU A 378 49.30 4.67 -3.22
C GLU A 378 49.76 4.00 -4.52
N SER A 379 48.87 3.22 -5.15
CA SER A 379 49.11 2.60 -6.45
C SER A 379 49.40 3.64 -7.55
N ILE A 380 48.62 4.71 -7.58
CA ILE A 380 48.79 5.78 -8.57
C ILE A 380 50.09 6.59 -8.33
N ILE A 381 50.33 6.97 -7.08
CA ILE A 381 51.57 7.68 -6.70
C ILE A 381 52.79 6.83 -7.11
N THR A 382 52.75 5.53 -6.88
CA THR A 382 53.80 4.61 -7.32
C THR A 382 54.00 4.63 -8.82
N LYS A 383 52.89 4.55 -9.58
CA LYS A 383 52.93 4.58 -11.06
C LYS A 383 53.44 5.92 -11.59
N ILE A 384 53.12 7.05 -10.94
CA ILE A 384 53.63 8.38 -11.28
C ILE A 384 55.13 8.46 -11.00
N LYS A 385 55.59 8.00 -9.82
CA LYS A 385 57.02 7.94 -9.46
C LYS A 385 57.84 7.07 -10.41
N GLU A 386 57.25 6.00 -10.94
CA GLU A 386 57.87 5.11 -11.93
C GLU A 386 57.82 5.67 -13.37
N GLY A 387 57.18 6.86 -13.56
CA GLY A 387 57.04 7.49 -14.88
C GLY A 387 56.04 6.77 -15.82
N ASN A 388 55.18 5.95 -15.25
CA ASN A 388 54.17 5.18 -15.98
C ASN A 388 52.82 5.86 -16.10
N SER A 389 52.63 7.00 -15.41
CA SER A 389 51.39 7.83 -15.43
C SER A 389 51.69 9.27 -15.12
N ASP A 390 50.90 10.18 -15.67
CA ASP A 390 50.95 11.60 -15.40
C ASP A 390 49.58 12.11 -14.95
N VAL A 391 49.57 13.05 -14.00
CA VAL A 391 48.36 13.80 -13.63
C VAL A 391 48.07 14.85 -14.67
N LYS A 392 46.92 14.77 -15.34
CA LYS A 392 46.58 15.72 -16.42
C LYS A 392 45.70 16.88 -15.94
N ASP A 393 44.85 16.61 -14.96
CA ASP A 393 43.93 17.62 -14.44
C ASP A 393 43.50 17.22 -13.01
N VAL A 394 43.28 18.19 -12.16
CA VAL A 394 42.77 18.04 -10.79
C VAL A 394 41.65 19.04 -10.60
N SER A 395 40.45 18.57 -10.30
CA SER A 395 39.35 19.40 -9.87
C SER A 395 39.01 19.07 -8.40
N VAL A 396 38.61 20.09 -7.67
CA VAL A 396 38.15 19.98 -6.28
C VAL A 396 36.73 20.52 -6.26
N GLU A 397 35.78 19.69 -5.82
CA GLU A 397 34.36 20.02 -5.69
C GLU A 397 33.92 20.06 -4.22
#